data_daf2374c12037a88f093adb37fb3e3c2
#
_entry.id   daf2374c12037a88f093adb37fb3e3c2
#
_cell.length_a   1.000
_cell.length_b   1.000
_cell.length_c   1.000
_cell.angle_alpha   90.00
_cell.angle_beta   90.00
_cell.angle_gamma   90.00
#
_symmetry.space_group_name_H-M   'P 1'
#
loop_
_entity.id
_entity.type
_entity.pdbx_description
1 polymer ?
#
loop_
_entity_poly.entity_id
_entity_poly.type
_entity_poly.pdbx_seq_one_letter_code
_entity_poly.pdbx_strand_id
1 'polypeptide(L)'
;MLETQISVAIRRSRRSRLVPYVTTRPNGIALSPNGKTLYVTGSDDRTVRAYDIERDGAPVNERVLISKIEGIPDGIRVDDKGNLYVAAKEIYVYSPAGKQIHSINMTEPPSNLAWGDADFGTLYVSARTFVYRVQLDAKGSVQY
;
A
#
# COMPACT_ATOMS: atom_id res chain seq x y z
N MET A 1 21.95 -23.19 -2.75
CA MET A 1 22.17 -21.81 -2.27
C MET A 1 20.90 -21.01 -2.06
N LEU A 2 19.96 -21.06 -2.96
CA LEU A 2 18.65 -20.38 -2.81
C LEU A 2 17.82 -20.85 -1.61
N GLU A 3 17.82 -22.15 -1.33
CA GLU A 3 17.11 -22.71 -0.16
C GLU A 3 17.67 -22.21 1.18
N THR A 4 18.96 -21.97 1.25
CA THR A 4 19.58 -21.48 2.49
C THR A 4 19.23 -20.03 2.82
N GLN A 5 19.05 -19.18 1.81
CA GLN A 5 18.64 -17.79 2.01
C GLN A 5 17.17 -17.66 2.39
N ILE A 6 16.30 -18.43 1.77
CA ILE A 6 14.87 -18.47 2.12
C ILE A 6 14.67 -19.01 3.54
N SER A 7 15.42 -20.03 3.94
CA SER A 7 15.32 -20.59 5.29
C SER A 7 15.78 -19.62 6.40
N VAL A 8 16.71 -18.71 6.11
CA VAL A 8 17.17 -17.69 7.06
C VAL A 8 16.10 -16.61 7.27
N ALA A 9 15.40 -16.21 6.22
CA ALA A 9 14.31 -15.26 6.33
C ALA A 9 13.12 -15.83 7.12
N ILE A 10 12.78 -17.09 6.92
CA ILE A 10 11.67 -17.79 7.60
C ILE A 10 11.98 -18.10 9.06
N ARG A 11 13.23 -18.30 9.45
CA ARG A 11 13.62 -18.63 10.85
C ARG A 11 13.24 -17.55 11.87
N ARG A 12 13.01 -16.30 11.47
CA ARG A 12 12.59 -15.22 12.36
C ARG A 12 11.07 -15.08 12.47
N SER A 13 10.32 -15.67 11.56
CA SER A 13 8.86 -15.65 11.59
C SER A 13 8.32 -16.82 12.40
N ARG A 14 8.19 -16.63 13.70
CA ARG A 14 7.76 -17.73 14.58
C ARG A 14 6.27 -17.98 14.63
N ARG A 15 5.41 -17.07 14.17
CA ARG A 15 3.94 -17.26 14.14
C ARG A 15 3.29 -16.28 13.19
N SER A 16 2.44 -16.77 12.31
CA SER A 16 1.43 -15.94 11.69
C SER A 16 0.31 -15.69 12.70
N ARG A 17 -0.05 -14.42 12.91
CA ARG A 17 -1.23 -14.06 13.71
C ARG A 17 -2.28 -13.47 12.78
N LEU A 18 -3.51 -13.89 12.95
CA LEU A 18 -4.63 -13.22 12.32
C LEU A 18 -4.77 -11.82 12.93
N VAL A 19 -4.72 -10.79 12.09
CA VAL A 19 -5.15 -9.45 12.48
C VAL A 19 -6.67 -9.51 12.60
N PRO A 20 -7.26 -9.27 13.76
CA PRO A 20 -8.69 -9.29 13.91
C PRO A 20 -9.28 -8.06 13.23
N TYR A 21 -9.66 -8.15 12.02
CA TYR A 21 -10.43 -7.53 11.34
C TYR A 21 -10.68 -7.07 10.12
N VAL A 22 -11.39 -6.81 9.68
CA VAL A 22 -12.48 -6.67 9.10
C VAL A 22 -12.63 -5.76 7.89
N THR A 23 -11.88 -5.97 6.86
CA THR A 23 -12.43 -5.60 5.60
C THR A 23 -12.90 -6.83 4.88
N THR A 24 -13.96 -6.71 4.18
CA THR A 24 -14.35 -7.68 3.20
C THR A 24 -13.35 -7.62 2.05
N ARG A 25 -12.61 -8.68 1.82
CA ARG A 25 -11.56 -8.78 0.80
C ARG A 25 -10.41 -7.77 0.97
N PRO A 26 -9.56 -7.91 2.00
CA PRO A 26 -8.33 -7.13 2.09
C PRO A 26 -7.45 -7.43 0.86
N ASN A 27 -6.83 -6.38 0.30
CA ASN A 27 -6.05 -6.53 -0.93
C ASN A 27 -4.66 -5.88 -0.77
N GLY A 28 -4.52 -4.60 -1.08
CA GLY A 28 -3.25 -3.89 -0.96
C GLY A 28 -2.84 -3.65 0.50
N ILE A 29 -1.53 -3.70 0.75
CA ILE A 29 -0.94 -3.50 2.07
C ILE A 29 0.31 -2.63 1.97
N ALA A 30 0.47 -1.67 2.88
CA ALA A 30 1.63 -0.81 2.95
C ALA A 30 1.88 -0.30 4.38
N LEU A 31 3.11 0.10 4.66
CA LEU A 31 3.48 0.76 5.93
C LEU A 31 3.73 2.26 5.71
N SER A 32 3.49 3.05 6.74
CA SER A 32 3.97 4.43 6.77
C SER A 32 5.51 4.48 6.73
N PRO A 33 6.14 5.61 6.32
CA PRO A 33 7.60 5.70 6.23
C PRO A 33 8.34 5.38 7.52
N ASN A 34 7.71 5.65 8.67
CA ASN A 34 8.29 5.33 9.99
C ASN A 34 7.94 3.92 10.50
N GLY A 35 7.22 3.12 9.71
CA GLY A 35 6.81 1.76 10.07
C GLY A 35 5.78 1.64 11.20
N LYS A 36 5.19 2.75 11.66
CA LYS A 36 4.29 2.75 12.81
C LYS A 36 2.81 2.63 12.46
N THR A 37 2.46 2.76 11.19
CA THR A 37 1.08 2.62 10.71
C THR A 37 1.04 1.63 9.56
N LEU A 38 0.17 0.64 9.66
CA LEU A 38 -0.16 -0.29 8.60
C LEU A 38 -1.43 0.19 7.88
N TYR A 39 -1.39 0.22 6.56
CA TYR A 39 -2.54 0.53 5.71
C TYR A 39 -2.97 -0.72 4.95
N VAL A 40 -4.28 -0.95 4.88
CA VAL A 40 -4.89 -2.07 4.15
C VAL A 40 -6.06 -1.57 3.32
N THR A 41 -6.06 -1.87 2.03
CA THR A 41 -7.22 -1.60 1.17
C THR A 41 -8.27 -2.68 1.34
N GLY A 42 -9.54 -2.28 1.40
CA GLY A 42 -10.69 -3.16 1.35
C GLY A 42 -11.39 -3.05 0.00
N SER A 43 -11.39 -4.14 -0.78
CA SER A 43 -11.93 -4.12 -2.14
C SER A 43 -13.45 -3.97 -2.17
N ASP A 44 -14.17 -4.68 -1.29
CA ASP A 44 -15.63 -4.71 -1.32
C ASP A 44 -16.26 -3.50 -0.61
N ASP A 45 -15.68 -3.06 0.49
CA ASP A 45 -16.16 -1.91 1.25
C ASP A 45 -15.59 -0.56 0.77
N ARG A 46 -14.67 -0.60 -0.21
CA ARG A 46 -14.05 0.58 -0.86
C ARG A 46 -13.39 1.52 0.12
N THR A 47 -12.57 0.96 1.01
CA THR A 47 -11.89 1.69 2.07
C THR A 47 -10.37 1.53 2.03
N VAL A 48 -9.68 2.41 2.74
CA VAL A 48 -8.36 2.15 3.31
C VAL A 48 -8.50 2.20 4.82
N ARG A 49 -8.10 1.12 5.48
CA ARG A 49 -8.01 1.03 6.93
C ARG A 49 -6.59 1.26 7.39
N ALA A 50 -6.44 1.88 8.54
CA ALA A 50 -5.17 2.12 9.19
C ALA A 50 -5.14 1.45 10.55
N TYR A 51 -3.98 0.90 10.90
CA TYR A 51 -3.69 0.26 12.18
C TYR A 51 -2.42 0.85 12.74
N ASP A 52 -2.35 1.08 14.03
CA ASP A 52 -1.10 1.40 14.70
C ASP A 52 -0.30 0.11 14.94
N ILE A 53 1.02 0.16 14.74
CA ILE A 53 1.92 -0.97 14.96
C ILE A 53 2.64 -0.79 16.29
N GLU A 54 2.42 -1.72 17.21
CA GLU A 54 3.10 -1.76 18.51
C GLU A 54 4.54 -2.28 18.39
N ARG A 55 5.31 -2.19 19.47
CA ARG A 55 6.72 -2.61 19.51
C ARG A 55 6.93 -4.10 19.21
N ASP A 56 5.96 -4.93 19.51
CA ASP A 56 5.98 -6.37 19.21
C ASP A 56 5.50 -6.71 17.79
N GLY A 57 5.14 -5.68 17.01
CA GLY A 57 4.62 -5.80 15.65
C GLY A 57 3.12 -6.04 15.56
N ALA A 58 2.40 -6.01 16.69
CA ALA A 58 0.96 -6.20 16.70
C ALA A 58 0.23 -4.98 16.11
N PRO A 59 -0.64 -5.15 15.09
CA PRO A 59 -1.52 -4.09 14.63
C PRO A 59 -2.71 -3.93 15.58
N VAL A 60 -2.92 -2.70 16.04
CA VAL A 60 -3.97 -2.30 16.98
C VAL A 60 -4.67 -1.01 16.50
N ASN A 61 -5.68 -0.57 17.21
CA ASN A 61 -6.38 0.71 16.95
C ASN A 61 -6.85 0.85 15.49
N GLU A 62 -7.55 -0.17 14.99
CA GLU A 62 -8.11 -0.15 13.65
C GLU A 62 -9.06 1.03 13.45
N ARG A 63 -8.93 1.70 12.30
CA ARG A 63 -9.80 2.80 11.90
C ARG A 63 -9.96 2.87 10.38
N VAL A 64 -11.11 3.32 9.93
CA VAL A 64 -11.32 3.66 8.52
C VAL A 64 -10.69 5.03 8.27
N LEU A 65 -9.60 5.06 7.51
CA LEU A 65 -8.90 6.30 7.15
C LEU A 65 -9.51 6.95 5.92
N ILE A 66 -9.87 6.15 4.92
CA ILE A 66 -10.47 6.59 3.65
C ILE A 66 -11.67 5.70 3.37
N SER A 67 -12.76 6.30 2.91
CA SER A 67 -13.98 5.60 2.51
C SER A 67 -14.52 6.09 1.18
N LYS A 68 -15.44 5.33 0.59
CA LYS A 68 -16.11 5.68 -0.67
C LYS A 68 -15.14 5.90 -1.84
N ILE A 69 -14.08 5.15 -1.90
CA ILE A 69 -13.13 5.21 -3.01
C ILE A 69 -13.83 4.79 -4.29
N GLU A 70 -13.69 5.58 -5.35
CA GLU A 70 -14.29 5.25 -6.64
C GLU A 70 -13.54 4.09 -7.31
N GLY A 71 -14.26 3.08 -7.73
CA GLY A 71 -13.70 1.82 -8.23
C GLY A 71 -13.46 0.80 -7.11
N ILE A 72 -12.60 -0.16 -7.39
CA ILE A 72 -12.25 -1.24 -6.46
C ILE A 72 -10.82 -1.02 -5.97
N PRO A 73 -10.61 -0.65 -4.71
CA PRO A 73 -9.27 -0.48 -4.17
C PRO A 73 -8.49 -1.79 -4.23
N ASP A 74 -7.28 -1.72 -4.79
CA ASP A 74 -6.38 -2.84 -5.02
C ASP A 74 -5.02 -2.54 -4.38
N GLY A 75 -3.94 -2.44 -5.14
CA GLY A 75 -2.62 -2.11 -4.61
C GLY A 75 -2.52 -0.74 -3.95
N ILE A 76 -1.64 -0.62 -2.98
CA ILE A 76 -1.35 0.64 -2.27
C ILE A 76 0.16 0.80 -2.08
N ARG A 77 0.66 2.03 -2.21
CA ARG A 77 2.04 2.41 -1.86
C ARG A 77 2.05 3.74 -1.13
N VAL A 78 3.15 4.00 -0.45
CA VAL A 78 3.33 5.23 0.34
C VAL A 78 4.60 5.94 -0.15
N ASP A 79 4.57 7.27 -0.24
CA ASP A 79 5.75 8.08 -0.53
C ASP A 79 6.51 8.45 0.76
N ASP A 80 7.65 9.13 0.63
CA ASP A 80 8.51 9.54 1.74
C ASP A 80 7.87 10.58 2.66
N LYS A 81 6.82 11.27 2.20
CA LYS A 81 6.01 12.23 2.98
C LYS A 81 4.80 11.58 3.66
N GLY A 82 4.60 10.27 3.43
CA GLY A 82 3.48 9.52 3.97
C GLY A 82 2.19 9.62 3.15
N ASN A 83 2.21 10.18 1.95
CA ASN A 83 1.03 10.17 1.09
C ASN A 83 0.78 8.76 0.54
N LEU A 84 -0.49 8.40 0.46
CA LEU A 84 -0.95 7.08 0.03
C LEU A 84 -1.37 7.11 -1.44
N TYR A 85 -0.79 6.24 -2.23
CA TYR A 85 -1.13 6.02 -3.64
C TYR A 85 -1.95 4.74 -3.73
N VAL A 86 -3.22 4.87 -4.05
CA VAL A 86 -4.19 3.75 -4.08
C VAL A 86 -4.62 3.48 -5.50
N ALA A 87 -4.34 2.27 -5.99
CA ALA A 87 -4.87 1.79 -7.25
C ALA A 87 -6.36 1.44 -7.11
N ALA A 88 -7.20 2.03 -7.93
CA ALA A 88 -8.63 1.74 -7.99
C ALA A 88 -9.17 2.02 -9.41
N LYS A 89 -10.15 2.90 -9.63
CA LYS A 89 -10.52 3.36 -10.98
C LYS A 89 -9.37 4.12 -11.65
N GLU A 90 -8.68 4.94 -10.86
CA GLU A 90 -7.45 5.66 -11.18
C GLU A 90 -6.43 5.39 -10.06
N ILE A 91 -5.28 6.03 -10.09
CA ILE A 91 -4.43 6.11 -8.91
C ILE A 91 -4.85 7.35 -8.14
N TYR A 92 -5.49 7.15 -7.00
CA TYR A 92 -5.83 8.25 -6.10
C TYR A 92 -4.71 8.48 -5.10
N VAL A 93 -4.36 9.75 -4.90
CA VAL A 93 -3.33 10.15 -3.92
C VAL A 93 -3.99 10.84 -2.76
N TYR A 94 -3.76 10.32 -1.56
CA TYR A 94 -4.29 10.85 -0.31
C TYR A 94 -3.17 11.31 0.61
N SER A 95 -3.41 12.38 1.35
CA SER A 95 -2.52 12.78 2.44
C SER A 95 -2.51 11.73 3.57
N PRO A 96 -1.54 11.80 4.51
CA PRO A 96 -1.54 10.92 5.68
C PRO A 96 -2.82 11.01 6.54
N ALA A 97 -3.55 12.12 6.44
CA ALA A 97 -4.85 12.32 7.11
C ALA A 97 -6.05 11.74 6.34
N GLY A 98 -5.83 11.08 5.20
CA GLY A 98 -6.89 10.49 4.38
C GLY A 98 -7.64 11.46 3.47
N LYS A 99 -7.14 12.70 3.31
CA LYS A 99 -7.73 13.66 2.36
C LYS A 99 -7.16 13.42 0.96
N GLN A 100 -8.02 13.27 -0.04
CA GLN A 100 -7.57 13.20 -1.43
C GLN A 100 -6.91 14.53 -1.85
N ILE A 101 -5.69 14.44 -2.35
CA ILE A 101 -4.89 15.60 -2.77
C ILE A 101 -4.57 15.59 -4.27
N HIS A 102 -4.63 14.42 -4.91
CA HIS A 102 -4.36 14.29 -6.35
C HIS A 102 -5.00 13.00 -6.89
N SER A 103 -5.07 12.89 -8.22
CA SER A 103 -5.31 11.65 -8.94
C SER A 103 -4.44 11.57 -10.20
N ILE A 104 -4.04 10.36 -10.57
CA ILE A 104 -3.31 10.08 -11.80
C ILE A 104 -4.24 9.26 -12.69
N ASN A 105 -4.70 9.88 -13.77
CA ASN A 105 -5.60 9.24 -14.70
C ASN A 105 -4.85 8.14 -15.47
N MET A 106 -5.49 7.00 -15.60
CA MET A 106 -4.97 5.83 -16.30
C MET A 106 -5.91 5.42 -17.42
N THR A 107 -5.36 4.96 -18.54
CA THR A 107 -6.16 4.46 -19.66
C THR A 107 -6.92 3.19 -19.31
N GLU A 108 -6.36 2.39 -18.41
CA GLU A 108 -6.96 1.19 -17.84
C GLU A 108 -6.90 1.24 -16.33
N PRO A 109 -7.89 0.65 -15.63
CA PRO A 109 -7.85 0.59 -14.15
C PRO A 109 -6.56 -0.06 -13.65
N PRO A 110 -5.78 0.63 -12.81
CA PRO A 110 -4.57 0.08 -12.23
C PRO A 110 -4.90 -0.99 -11.18
N SER A 111 -4.01 -1.97 -11.03
CA SER A 111 -4.13 -3.04 -10.04
C SER A 111 -3.06 -2.99 -8.96
N ASN A 112 -1.81 -2.68 -9.32
CA ASN A 112 -0.72 -2.64 -8.35
C ASN A 112 0.33 -1.59 -8.72
N LEU A 113 1.14 -1.21 -7.74
CA LEU A 113 2.09 -0.13 -7.81
C LEU A 113 3.43 -0.57 -7.21
N ALA A 114 4.53 -0.01 -7.73
CA ALA A 114 5.84 -0.15 -7.11
C ALA A 114 6.67 1.11 -7.37
N TRP A 115 7.33 1.62 -6.35
CA TRP A 115 8.33 2.65 -6.51
C TRP A 115 9.64 2.07 -7.04
N GLY A 116 10.31 2.78 -7.94
CA GLY A 116 11.54 2.33 -8.55
C GLY A 116 12.40 3.45 -9.09
N ASP A 117 13.39 3.06 -9.91
CA ASP A 117 14.55 3.83 -10.33
C ASP A 117 15.50 4.13 -9.15
N ALA A 118 16.69 4.65 -9.45
CA ALA A 118 17.75 4.84 -8.46
C ALA A 118 17.38 5.84 -7.34
N ASP A 119 16.47 6.78 -7.65
CA ASP A 119 16.03 7.83 -6.74
C ASP A 119 14.63 7.58 -6.16
N PHE A 120 14.00 6.46 -6.49
CA PHE A 120 12.61 6.13 -6.14
C PHE A 120 11.58 7.18 -6.60
N GLY A 121 11.90 7.95 -7.66
CA GLY A 121 11.04 8.99 -8.23
C GLY A 121 10.08 8.47 -9.31
N THR A 122 10.11 7.19 -9.63
CA THR A 122 9.24 6.58 -10.64
C THR A 122 8.27 5.60 -9.99
N LEU A 123 6.99 5.75 -10.32
CA LEU A 123 5.95 4.81 -9.97
C LEU A 123 5.70 3.88 -11.15
N TYR A 124 5.98 2.60 -10.98
CA TYR A 124 5.60 1.55 -11.92
C TYR A 124 4.21 1.04 -11.57
N VAL A 125 3.35 0.90 -12.56
CA VAL A 125 1.95 0.57 -12.39
C VAL A 125 1.58 -0.59 -13.29
N SER A 126 1.09 -1.68 -12.72
CA SER A 126 0.42 -2.73 -13.49
C SER A 126 -1.06 -2.39 -13.65
N ALA A 127 -1.56 -2.51 -14.87
CA ALA A 127 -2.96 -2.43 -15.22
C ALA A 127 -3.34 -3.70 -15.99
N ARG A 128 -4.53 -3.75 -16.59
CA ARG A 128 -5.01 -5.01 -17.22
C ARG A 128 -4.05 -5.60 -18.24
N THR A 129 -3.65 -4.79 -19.25
CA THR A 129 -2.85 -5.25 -20.37
C THR A 129 -1.50 -4.56 -20.49
N PHE A 130 -1.24 -3.53 -19.64
CA PHE A 130 -0.04 -2.71 -19.72
C PHE A 130 0.68 -2.59 -18.38
N VAL A 131 1.96 -2.30 -18.46
CA VAL A 131 2.76 -1.75 -17.38
C VAL A 131 3.12 -0.33 -17.73
N TYR A 132 2.80 0.60 -16.85
CA TYR A 132 3.10 2.02 -17.02
C TYR A 132 4.29 2.43 -16.17
N ARG A 133 5.02 3.40 -16.64
CA ARG A 133 6.08 4.11 -15.91
C ARG A 133 5.67 5.56 -15.76
N VAL A 134 5.43 6.00 -14.54
CA VAL A 134 5.00 7.36 -14.23
C VAL A 134 6.10 8.05 -13.42
N GLN A 135 6.72 9.07 -14.00
CA GLN A 135 7.72 9.86 -13.29
C GLN A 135 7.04 10.95 -12.47
N LEU A 136 7.40 11.05 -11.20
CA LEU A 136 6.79 11.96 -10.23
C LEU A 136 7.88 12.77 -9.51
N ASP A 137 7.51 13.96 -9.03
CA ASP A 137 8.35 14.74 -8.11
C ASP A 137 8.37 14.15 -6.70
N ALA A 138 7.40 13.29 -6.38
CA ALA A 138 7.36 12.52 -5.15
C ALA A 138 8.35 11.35 -5.21
N LYS A 139 8.85 10.94 -4.06
CA LYS A 139 9.74 9.79 -3.91
C LYS A 139 9.10 8.71 -3.05
N GLY A 140 9.26 7.47 -3.47
CA GLY A 140 8.76 6.33 -2.73
C GLY A 140 9.41 6.20 -1.36
N SER A 141 8.63 5.76 -0.40
CA SER A 141 9.16 5.32 0.89
C SER A 141 9.89 3.99 0.72
N VAL A 142 11.12 3.92 1.17
CA VAL A 142 11.88 2.66 1.20
C VAL A 142 11.36 1.82 2.35
N GLN A 143 10.76 0.70 2.02
CA GLN A 143 10.29 -0.28 3.00
C GLN A 143 11.18 -1.52 2.91
N TYR A 144 11.85 -1.85 4.00
CA TYR A 144 12.70 -3.03 4.14
C TYR A 144 11.96 -4.20 4.79
#